data_0d413175ec0dbdd2c6400c629eb9f897
#
_entry.id   0d413175ec0dbdd2c6400c629eb9f897
#
_cell.length_a   1.000
_cell.length_b   1.000
_cell.length_c   1.000
_cell.angle_alpha   90.00
_cell.angle_beta   90.00
_cell.angle_gamma   90.00
#
_symmetry.space_group_name_H-M   'P 1'
#
loop_
_entity.id
_entity.type
_entity.pdbx_description
1 polymer ?
#
loop_
_entity_poly.entity_id
_entity_poly.type
_entity_poly.pdbx_seq_one_letter_code
_entity_poly.pdbx_strand_id
1 'polypeptide(L)'
;VYNKYDLMNDIMSLGIHRLWKEKFIDWMNPCLNSKLIDVASGTGDIAKLFSKRNNNTSEITCVEPNNQMFREGEKNLKKFEKINWINAQAEKLPLKDNTYDYYSISYGIRNVTDINKTLKEAYRVLKPGGRFMCLEFSKIDNEIINFFYKQYSKAIPTIGKFVVGNSQPYEYLIKSIDEFYTQNQLIELMNNNGFSNSKYRNLSNGISAIHSGWKI
;
A
#
# COMPACT_ATOMS: atom_id res chain seq x y z
N VAL A 1 -10.92 12.53 9.79
CA VAL A 1 -10.36 11.15 9.73
C VAL A 1 -9.07 11.13 8.90
N TYR A 2 -9.04 11.78 7.73
CA TYR A 2 -7.90 11.81 6.80
C TYR A 2 -6.59 12.32 7.43
N ASN A 3 -6.59 13.53 8.03
CA ASN A 3 -5.40 14.07 8.71
C ASN A 3 -4.87 13.15 9.82
N LYS A 4 -5.70 12.23 10.32
CA LYS A 4 -5.32 11.27 11.34
C LYS A 4 -4.54 10.07 10.78
N TYR A 5 -4.82 9.61 9.56
CA TYR A 5 -4.11 8.49 8.93
C TYR A 5 -2.68 8.87 8.51
N ASP A 6 -2.51 10.03 7.88
CA ASP A 6 -1.16 10.50 7.55
C ASP A 6 -0.34 10.78 8.81
N LEU A 7 -0.97 11.40 9.82
CA LEU A 7 -0.33 11.62 11.11
C LEU A 7 0.02 10.30 11.82
N MET A 8 -0.83 9.27 11.72
CA MET A 8 -0.52 7.93 12.25
C MET A 8 0.70 7.32 11.54
N ASN A 9 0.73 7.38 10.22
CA ASN A 9 1.89 6.90 9.46
C ASN A 9 3.13 7.73 9.75
N ASP A 10 3.01 9.04 9.93
CA ASP A 10 4.12 9.92 10.36
C ASP A 10 4.66 9.50 11.72
N ILE A 11 3.80 9.30 12.71
CA ILE A 11 4.21 8.89 14.05
C ILE A 11 4.84 7.49 14.00
N MET A 12 4.19 6.49 13.36
CA MET A 12 4.71 5.12 13.29
C MET A 12 6.05 5.00 12.58
N SER A 13 6.30 5.84 11.59
CA SER A 13 7.48 5.79 10.75
C SER A 13 8.47 6.94 11.03
N LEU A 14 8.21 7.82 12.00
CA LEU A 14 8.94 9.09 12.19
C LEU A 14 9.05 9.90 10.89
N GLY A 15 7.98 9.89 10.07
CA GLY A 15 7.91 10.58 8.78
C GLY A 15 8.63 9.88 7.62
N ILE A 16 9.34 8.78 7.87
CA ILE A 16 10.15 8.07 6.85
C ILE A 16 9.25 7.38 5.79
N HIS A 17 7.97 7.14 6.06
CA HIS A 17 7.06 6.47 5.11
C HIS A 17 7.00 7.18 3.74
N ARG A 18 7.23 8.49 3.69
CA ARG A 18 7.30 9.23 2.42
C ARG A 18 8.48 8.77 1.56
N LEU A 19 9.65 8.56 2.19
CA LEU A 19 10.82 7.99 1.50
C LEU A 19 10.58 6.54 1.08
N TRP A 20 9.81 5.77 1.86
CA TRP A 20 9.45 4.41 1.48
C TRP A 20 8.51 4.38 0.25
N LYS A 21 7.56 5.33 0.15
CA LYS A 21 6.70 5.49 -1.03
C LYS A 21 7.53 5.86 -2.28
N GLU A 22 8.53 6.73 -2.14
CA GLU A 22 9.46 7.04 -3.25
C GLU A 22 10.25 5.80 -3.69
N LYS A 23 10.85 5.06 -2.74
CA LYS A 23 11.55 3.80 -3.04
C LYS A 23 10.64 2.73 -3.64
N PHE A 24 9.37 2.71 -3.26
CA PHE A 24 8.36 1.83 -3.84
C PHE A 24 8.17 2.12 -5.33
N ILE A 25 8.00 3.38 -5.70
CA ILE A 25 7.89 3.81 -7.10
C ILE A 25 9.20 3.61 -7.86
N ASP A 26 10.35 3.84 -7.22
CA ASP A 26 11.66 3.58 -7.85
C ASP A 26 11.83 2.10 -8.21
N TRP A 27 11.44 1.19 -7.31
CA TRP A 27 11.52 -0.24 -7.61
C TRP A 27 10.43 -0.70 -8.59
N MET A 28 9.28 -0.06 -8.60
CA MET A 28 8.24 -0.29 -9.61
C MET A 28 8.76 0.04 -11.01
N ASN A 29 9.53 1.11 -11.14
CA ASN A 29 10.11 1.60 -12.39
C ASN A 29 9.04 1.77 -13.50
N PRO A 30 8.11 2.71 -13.34
CA PRO A 30 6.98 2.88 -14.24
C PRO A 30 7.39 3.14 -15.70
N CYS A 31 6.85 2.35 -16.62
CA CYS A 31 6.99 2.61 -18.05
C CYS A 31 6.07 3.76 -18.51
N LEU A 32 6.51 4.50 -19.53
CA LEU A 32 5.66 5.51 -20.17
C LEU A 32 4.41 4.84 -20.79
N ASN A 33 3.29 5.57 -20.78
CA ASN A 33 2.00 5.13 -21.34
C ASN A 33 1.47 3.79 -20.75
N SER A 34 1.92 3.41 -19.57
CA SER A 34 1.42 2.22 -18.86
C SER A 34 0.09 2.50 -18.14
N LYS A 35 -0.58 1.44 -17.68
CA LYS A 35 -1.80 1.52 -16.87
C LYS A 35 -1.54 1.01 -15.46
N LEU A 36 -1.78 1.86 -14.48
CA LEU A 36 -1.72 1.52 -13.05
C LEU A 36 -3.12 1.38 -12.48
N ILE A 37 -3.34 0.34 -11.69
CA ILE A 37 -4.39 0.32 -10.68
C ILE A 37 -3.75 0.47 -9.29
N ASP A 38 -4.16 1.49 -8.55
CA ASP A 38 -3.74 1.74 -7.17
C ASP A 38 -4.92 1.45 -6.24
N VAL A 39 -4.80 0.41 -5.43
CA VAL A 39 -5.89 -0.13 -4.58
C VAL A 39 -5.65 0.21 -3.13
N ALA A 40 -6.71 0.54 -2.40
CA ALA A 40 -6.66 1.22 -1.11
C ALA A 40 -5.82 2.51 -1.24
N SER A 41 -6.15 3.30 -2.27
CA SER A 41 -5.37 4.47 -2.68
C SER A 41 -5.29 5.56 -1.61
N GLY A 42 -6.21 5.55 -0.64
CA GLY A 42 -6.34 6.61 0.35
C GLY A 42 -6.60 7.96 -0.34
N THR A 43 -5.68 8.89 -0.19
CA THR A 43 -5.73 10.22 -0.83
C THR A 43 -4.92 10.32 -2.12
N GLY A 44 -4.42 9.18 -2.63
CA GLY A 44 -3.80 9.08 -3.95
C GLY A 44 -2.30 9.40 -3.99
N ASP A 45 -1.56 9.23 -2.90
CA ASP A 45 -0.12 9.53 -2.86
C ASP A 45 0.67 8.69 -3.86
N ILE A 46 0.41 7.39 -3.95
CA ILE A 46 1.09 6.48 -4.89
C ILE A 46 0.74 6.86 -6.32
N ALA A 47 -0.53 7.09 -6.60
CA ALA A 47 -0.99 7.54 -7.92
C ALA A 47 -0.29 8.84 -8.36
N LYS A 48 -0.17 9.80 -7.45
CA LYS A 48 0.54 11.07 -7.69
C LYS A 48 2.03 10.87 -7.97
N LEU A 49 2.71 10.03 -7.18
CA LEU A 49 4.13 9.73 -7.37
C LEU A 49 4.37 9.00 -8.68
N PHE A 50 3.53 7.99 -8.98
CA PHE A 50 3.58 7.26 -10.24
C PHE A 50 3.39 8.18 -11.44
N SER A 51 2.35 9.03 -11.43
CA SER A 51 2.07 9.99 -12.49
C SER A 51 3.25 10.93 -12.75
N LYS A 52 3.84 11.46 -11.68
CA LYS A 52 5.03 12.32 -11.80
C LYS A 52 6.24 11.58 -12.38
N ARG A 53 6.48 10.33 -11.96
CA ARG A 53 7.64 9.55 -12.38
C ARG A 53 7.61 9.20 -13.87
N ASN A 54 6.43 9.05 -14.47
CA ASN A 54 6.26 8.76 -15.89
C ASN A 54 5.78 9.97 -16.71
N ASN A 55 6.08 11.19 -16.25
CA ASN A 55 5.75 12.44 -16.97
C ASN A 55 4.24 12.62 -17.29
N ASN A 56 3.36 12.11 -16.43
CA ASN A 56 1.91 12.15 -16.57
C ASN A 56 1.39 11.48 -17.86
N THR A 57 2.12 10.51 -18.40
CA THR A 57 1.70 9.83 -19.65
C THR A 57 0.76 8.65 -19.40
N SER A 58 0.76 8.08 -18.24
CA SER A 58 0.03 6.85 -17.86
C SER A 58 -1.39 7.10 -17.39
N GLU A 59 -2.27 6.13 -17.68
CA GLU A 59 -3.61 6.06 -17.12
C GLU A 59 -3.56 5.41 -15.73
N ILE A 60 -4.22 6.02 -14.74
CA ILE A 60 -4.23 5.53 -13.37
C ILE A 60 -5.68 5.38 -12.90
N THR A 61 -6.00 4.23 -12.33
CA THR A 61 -7.27 3.99 -11.65
C THR A 61 -7.01 3.84 -10.16
N CYS A 62 -7.50 4.78 -9.36
CA CYS A 62 -7.49 4.73 -7.91
C CYS A 62 -8.74 4.02 -7.41
N VAL A 63 -8.58 3.03 -6.54
CA VAL A 63 -9.70 2.31 -5.90
C VAL A 63 -9.64 2.53 -4.40
N GLU A 64 -10.71 3.11 -3.85
CA GLU A 64 -10.79 3.43 -2.42
C GLU A 64 -12.21 3.20 -1.88
N PRO A 65 -12.39 2.27 -0.90
CA PRO A 65 -13.71 1.98 -0.35
C PRO A 65 -14.21 3.05 0.64
N ASN A 66 -13.31 3.82 1.26
CA ASN A 66 -13.68 4.86 2.21
C ASN A 66 -14.10 6.13 1.47
N ASN A 67 -15.39 6.49 1.55
CA ASN A 67 -15.96 7.65 0.85
C ASN A 67 -15.28 8.98 1.20
N GLN A 68 -14.78 9.17 2.41
CA GLN A 68 -14.11 10.41 2.80
C GLN A 68 -12.73 10.52 2.15
N MET A 69 -11.94 9.42 2.18
CA MET A 69 -10.63 9.36 1.52
C MET A 69 -10.77 9.47 0.01
N PHE A 70 -11.75 8.77 -0.58
CA PHE A 70 -12.09 8.85 -1.99
C PHE A 70 -12.31 10.31 -2.45
N ARG A 71 -13.22 11.03 -1.78
CA ARG A 71 -13.55 12.43 -2.13
C ARG A 71 -12.35 13.36 -1.96
N GLU A 72 -11.57 13.16 -0.91
CA GLU A 72 -10.37 13.97 -0.67
C GLU A 72 -9.28 13.68 -1.73
N GLY A 73 -9.07 12.40 -2.07
CA GLY A 73 -8.13 12.00 -3.11
C GLY A 73 -8.52 12.55 -4.50
N GLU A 74 -9.79 12.43 -4.85
CA GLU A 74 -10.34 12.98 -6.10
C GLU A 74 -10.12 14.50 -6.19
N LYS A 75 -10.36 15.23 -5.10
CA LYS A 75 -10.11 16.66 -5.00
C LYS A 75 -8.61 16.99 -5.13
N ASN A 76 -7.75 16.27 -4.40
CA ASN A 76 -6.30 16.49 -4.39
C ASN A 76 -5.65 16.25 -5.74
N LEU A 77 -6.17 15.27 -6.49
CA LEU A 77 -5.62 14.87 -7.78
C LEU A 77 -6.41 15.38 -8.99
N LYS A 78 -7.37 16.27 -8.80
CA LYS A 78 -8.20 16.85 -9.88
C LYS A 78 -7.42 17.41 -11.07
N LYS A 79 -6.19 17.89 -10.83
CA LYS A 79 -5.33 18.44 -11.89
C LYS A 79 -4.64 17.37 -12.77
N PHE A 80 -4.73 16.09 -12.41
CA PHE A 80 -4.16 14.97 -13.15
C PHE A 80 -5.27 14.33 -13.99
N GLU A 81 -5.40 14.72 -15.24
CA GLU A 81 -6.51 14.33 -16.13
C GLU A 81 -6.62 12.83 -16.40
N LYS A 82 -5.51 12.09 -16.24
CA LYS A 82 -5.44 10.63 -16.47
C LYS A 82 -5.63 9.79 -15.22
N ILE A 83 -6.07 10.39 -14.10
CA ILE A 83 -6.36 9.68 -12.86
C ILE A 83 -7.88 9.58 -12.68
N ASN A 84 -8.37 8.35 -12.67
CA ASN A 84 -9.77 8.02 -12.43
C ASN A 84 -9.96 7.39 -11.06
N TRP A 85 -11.14 7.56 -10.46
CA TRP A 85 -11.46 7.05 -9.13
C TRP A 85 -12.65 6.10 -9.17
N ILE A 86 -12.57 5.00 -8.42
CA ILE A 86 -13.63 4.00 -8.25
C ILE A 86 -13.80 3.72 -6.76
N ASN A 87 -15.04 3.82 -6.28
CA ASN A 87 -15.36 3.39 -4.91
C ASN A 87 -15.69 1.89 -4.93
N ALA A 88 -14.74 1.06 -4.52
CA ALA A 88 -14.88 -0.39 -4.47
C ALA A 88 -13.94 -1.01 -3.43
N GLN A 89 -14.20 -2.27 -3.07
CA GLN A 89 -13.33 -3.07 -2.21
C GLN A 89 -12.28 -3.81 -3.07
N ALA A 90 -11.12 -4.07 -2.47
CA ALA A 90 -10.01 -4.77 -3.13
C ALA A 90 -10.36 -6.21 -3.54
N GLU A 91 -11.27 -6.84 -2.81
CA GLU A 91 -11.74 -8.22 -3.00
C GLU A 91 -12.73 -8.39 -4.16
N LYS A 92 -13.25 -7.28 -4.72
CA LYS A 92 -14.21 -7.31 -5.83
C LYS A 92 -14.09 -6.02 -6.65
N LEU A 93 -13.25 -6.04 -7.66
CA LEU A 93 -12.99 -4.90 -8.52
C LEU A 93 -13.97 -4.89 -9.70
N PRO A 94 -14.74 -3.80 -9.93
CA PRO A 94 -15.64 -3.67 -11.08
C PRO A 94 -14.86 -3.31 -12.36
N LEU A 95 -13.82 -4.10 -12.65
CA LEU A 95 -12.84 -3.85 -13.71
C LEU A 95 -12.64 -5.10 -14.56
N LYS A 96 -12.27 -4.90 -15.83
CA LYS A 96 -12.02 -5.99 -16.79
C LYS A 96 -10.71 -6.72 -16.47
N ASP A 97 -10.65 -7.98 -16.85
CA ASP A 97 -9.46 -8.81 -16.79
C ASP A 97 -8.35 -8.23 -17.69
N ASN A 98 -7.10 -8.53 -17.37
CA ASN A 98 -5.94 -8.25 -18.24
C ASN A 98 -5.87 -6.81 -18.74
N THR A 99 -6.12 -5.83 -17.86
CA THR A 99 -6.22 -4.42 -18.24
C THR A 99 -5.00 -3.60 -17.83
N TYR A 100 -4.38 -3.92 -16.68
CA TYR A 100 -3.35 -3.10 -16.06
C TYR A 100 -1.96 -3.69 -16.20
N ASP A 101 -0.97 -2.81 -16.36
CA ASP A 101 0.44 -3.19 -16.39
C ASP A 101 1.02 -3.27 -14.98
N TYR A 102 0.50 -2.44 -14.06
CA TYR A 102 0.89 -2.41 -12.65
C TYR A 102 -0.34 -2.43 -11.74
N TYR A 103 -0.22 -3.17 -10.64
CA TYR A 103 -1.13 -3.13 -9.51
C TYR A 103 -0.33 -2.72 -8.28
N SER A 104 -0.77 -1.67 -7.60
CA SER A 104 -0.20 -1.24 -6.33
C SER A 104 -1.21 -1.32 -5.19
N ILE A 105 -0.71 -1.66 -4.01
CA ILE A 105 -1.41 -1.52 -2.74
C ILE A 105 -0.40 -1.09 -1.68
N SER A 106 -0.63 0.07 -1.05
CA SER A 106 0.30 0.66 -0.09
C SER A 106 -0.39 0.92 1.24
N TYR A 107 0.08 0.24 2.30
CA TYR A 107 -0.47 0.31 3.67
C TYR A 107 -1.96 -0.01 3.77
N GLY A 108 -2.45 -0.82 2.83
CA GLY A 108 -3.85 -1.18 2.69
C GLY A 108 -4.13 -2.67 2.83
N ILE A 109 -3.19 -3.54 2.43
CA ILE A 109 -3.43 -4.98 2.34
C ILE A 109 -3.71 -5.65 3.69
N ARG A 110 -3.18 -5.12 4.79
CA ARG A 110 -3.46 -5.64 6.14
C ARG A 110 -4.90 -5.36 6.61
N ASN A 111 -5.60 -4.43 5.95
CA ASN A 111 -6.96 -3.99 6.31
C ASN A 111 -8.04 -4.63 5.43
N VAL A 112 -7.67 -5.40 4.40
CA VAL A 112 -8.65 -6.11 3.57
C VAL A 112 -9.27 -7.27 4.35
N THR A 113 -10.50 -7.62 4.04
CA THR A 113 -11.21 -8.70 4.73
C THR A 113 -10.66 -10.08 4.33
N ASP A 114 -10.23 -10.23 3.07
CA ASP A 114 -9.73 -11.49 2.52
C ASP A 114 -8.56 -11.22 1.55
N ILE A 115 -7.34 -11.47 2.05
CA ILE A 115 -6.11 -11.27 1.26
C ILE A 115 -6.06 -12.18 0.03
N ASN A 116 -6.54 -13.43 0.13
CA ASN A 116 -6.54 -14.34 -1.01
C ASN A 116 -7.47 -13.84 -2.13
N LYS A 117 -8.65 -13.33 -1.79
CA LYS A 117 -9.53 -12.71 -2.78
C LYS A 117 -8.90 -11.46 -3.39
N THR A 118 -8.27 -10.62 -2.57
CA THR A 118 -7.54 -9.43 -3.05
C THR A 118 -6.43 -9.80 -4.03
N LEU A 119 -5.61 -10.83 -3.72
CA LEU A 119 -4.54 -11.29 -4.59
C LEU A 119 -5.08 -11.91 -5.89
N LYS A 120 -6.20 -12.66 -5.83
CA LYS A 120 -6.89 -13.18 -7.03
C LYS A 120 -7.41 -12.06 -7.93
N GLU A 121 -8.03 -11.04 -7.36
CA GLU A 121 -8.48 -9.87 -8.11
C GLU A 121 -7.30 -9.10 -8.73
N ALA A 122 -6.22 -8.91 -7.97
CA ALA A 122 -5.00 -8.30 -8.48
C ALA A 122 -4.43 -9.09 -9.67
N TYR A 123 -4.36 -10.43 -9.54
CA TYR A 123 -3.92 -11.30 -10.63
C TYR A 123 -4.86 -11.21 -11.84
N ARG A 124 -6.18 -11.20 -11.62
CA ARG A 124 -7.18 -11.13 -12.69
C ARG A 124 -7.06 -9.86 -13.52
N VAL A 125 -6.97 -8.70 -12.88
CA VAL A 125 -6.96 -7.41 -13.58
C VAL A 125 -5.61 -7.07 -14.21
N LEU A 126 -4.52 -7.67 -13.75
CA LEU A 126 -3.20 -7.53 -14.38
C LEU A 126 -3.14 -8.24 -15.72
N LYS A 127 -2.47 -7.64 -16.69
CA LYS A 127 -2.10 -8.27 -17.97
C LYS A 127 -1.08 -9.39 -17.74
N PRO A 128 -0.96 -10.39 -18.64
CA PRO A 128 0.25 -11.21 -18.73
C PRO A 128 1.48 -10.29 -18.86
N GLY A 129 2.53 -10.54 -18.07
CA GLY A 129 3.68 -9.63 -17.93
C GLY A 129 3.44 -8.44 -17.00
N GLY A 130 2.25 -8.30 -16.42
CA GLY A 130 1.93 -7.25 -15.44
C GLY A 130 2.51 -7.53 -14.06
N ARG A 131 2.71 -6.47 -13.29
CA ARG A 131 3.44 -6.52 -12.03
C ARG A 131 2.57 -6.10 -10.84
N PHE A 132 2.45 -6.99 -9.86
CA PHE A 132 1.89 -6.69 -8.54
C PHE A 132 2.98 -6.11 -7.64
N MET A 133 2.64 -5.06 -6.89
CA MET A 133 3.51 -4.41 -5.92
C MET A 133 2.73 -4.07 -4.65
N CYS A 134 3.29 -4.44 -3.51
CA CYS A 134 2.72 -4.15 -2.19
C CYS A 134 3.76 -3.49 -1.29
N LEU A 135 3.42 -2.35 -0.69
CA LEU A 135 4.21 -1.70 0.36
C LEU A 135 3.43 -1.80 1.67
N GLU A 136 4.00 -2.45 2.69
CA GLU A 136 3.30 -2.63 3.96
C GLU A 136 4.29 -2.65 5.14
N PHE A 137 3.79 -2.35 6.34
CA PHE A 137 4.52 -2.63 7.58
C PHE A 137 4.78 -4.13 7.69
N SER A 138 5.91 -4.48 8.28
CA SER A 138 6.38 -5.85 8.27
C SER A 138 7.07 -6.25 9.58
N LYS A 139 7.59 -7.45 9.65
CA LYS A 139 8.28 -7.96 10.83
C LYS A 139 9.77 -7.63 10.76
N ILE A 140 10.29 -7.12 11.87
CA ILE A 140 11.70 -6.76 12.00
C ILE A 140 12.49 -8.02 12.34
N ASP A 141 13.42 -8.39 11.47
CA ASP A 141 14.24 -9.60 11.66
C ASP A 141 15.32 -9.42 12.73
N ASN A 142 15.82 -8.18 12.92
CA ASN A 142 16.87 -7.90 13.91
C ASN A 142 16.25 -7.73 15.29
N GLU A 143 16.61 -8.61 16.23
CA GLU A 143 16.06 -8.65 17.59
C GLU A 143 16.28 -7.35 18.37
N ILE A 144 17.46 -6.74 18.24
CA ILE A 144 17.80 -5.48 18.93
C ILE A 144 16.91 -4.35 18.43
N ILE A 145 16.80 -4.20 17.11
CA ILE A 145 15.97 -3.18 16.48
C ILE A 145 14.49 -3.41 16.81
N ASN A 146 14.05 -4.68 16.77
CA ASN A 146 12.69 -5.08 17.13
C ASN A 146 12.37 -4.73 18.58
N PHE A 147 13.31 -4.95 19.52
CA PHE A 147 13.14 -4.57 20.91
C PHE A 147 12.90 -3.05 21.05
N PHE A 148 13.77 -2.22 20.47
CA PHE A 148 13.61 -0.76 20.53
C PHE A 148 12.34 -0.28 19.82
N TYR A 149 12.01 -0.85 18.66
CA TYR A 149 10.79 -0.51 17.94
C TYR A 149 9.53 -0.89 18.74
N LYS A 150 9.51 -2.05 19.42
CA LYS A 150 8.43 -2.44 20.32
C LYS A 150 8.27 -1.50 21.51
N GLN A 151 9.38 -1.02 22.11
CA GLN A 151 9.29 -0.03 23.18
C GLN A 151 8.71 1.29 22.67
N TYR A 152 9.17 1.75 21.52
CA TYR A 152 8.63 2.93 20.84
C TYR A 152 7.13 2.75 20.53
N SER A 153 6.73 1.63 19.93
CA SER A 153 5.33 1.34 19.59
C SER A 153 4.41 1.34 20.81
N LYS A 154 4.85 0.88 21.97
CA LYS A 154 4.07 0.95 23.22
C LYS A 154 3.81 2.39 23.69
N ALA A 155 4.68 3.34 23.38
CA ALA A 155 4.49 4.74 23.72
C ALA A 155 3.52 5.47 22.74
N ILE A 156 3.34 4.95 21.52
CA ILE A 156 2.55 5.58 20.46
C ILE A 156 1.09 5.83 20.84
N PRO A 157 0.34 4.88 21.45
CA PRO A 157 -1.05 5.14 21.86
C PRO A 157 -1.16 6.31 22.86
N THR A 158 -0.19 6.44 23.78
CA THR A 158 -0.13 7.55 24.73
C THR A 158 0.13 8.86 23.99
N ILE A 159 1.11 8.89 23.09
CA ILE A 159 1.40 10.06 22.22
C ILE A 159 0.16 10.41 21.39
N GLY A 160 -0.47 9.42 20.77
CA GLY A 160 -1.68 9.60 19.97
C GLY A 160 -2.85 10.18 20.75
N LYS A 161 -3.03 9.76 22.02
CA LYS A 161 -4.04 10.34 22.91
C LYS A 161 -3.79 11.83 23.17
N PHE A 162 -2.54 12.24 23.39
CA PHE A 162 -2.20 13.65 23.59
C PHE A 162 -2.34 14.49 22.32
N VAL A 163 -1.99 13.94 21.15
CA VAL A 163 -1.95 14.69 19.87
C VAL A 163 -3.33 14.72 19.19
N VAL A 164 -4.09 13.62 19.24
CA VAL A 164 -5.33 13.44 18.47
C VAL A 164 -6.57 13.24 19.37
N GLY A 165 -6.37 13.15 20.70
CA GLY A 165 -7.44 12.94 21.67
C GLY A 165 -8.02 11.51 21.71
N ASN A 166 -7.47 10.55 20.94
CA ASN A 166 -7.94 9.16 20.86
C ASN A 166 -6.79 8.19 20.61
N SER A 167 -6.67 7.13 21.43
CA SER A 167 -5.66 6.07 21.31
C SER A 167 -6.07 4.93 20.38
N GLN A 168 -7.37 4.68 20.21
CA GLN A 168 -7.91 3.51 19.50
C GLN A 168 -7.34 3.30 18.09
N PRO A 169 -7.20 4.31 17.21
CA PRO A 169 -6.62 4.11 15.89
C PRO A 169 -5.18 3.61 15.93
N TYR A 170 -4.41 4.04 16.93
CA TYR A 170 -3.00 3.63 17.11
C TYR A 170 -2.88 2.22 17.67
N GLU A 171 -3.75 1.84 18.62
CA GLU A 171 -3.84 0.48 19.14
C GLU A 171 -4.22 -0.50 18.03
N TYR A 172 -5.20 -0.14 17.20
CA TYR A 172 -5.58 -0.92 16.03
C TYR A 172 -4.41 -1.08 15.04
N LEU A 173 -3.69 0.00 14.76
CA LEU A 173 -2.55 -0.02 13.84
C LEU A 173 -1.47 -0.98 14.34
N ILE A 174 -1.07 -0.89 15.62
CA ILE A 174 -0.06 -1.77 16.22
C ILE A 174 -0.52 -3.22 16.16
N LYS A 175 -1.76 -3.49 16.60
CA LYS A 175 -2.34 -4.82 16.56
C LYS A 175 -2.38 -5.40 15.14
N SER A 176 -2.83 -4.62 14.17
CA SER A 176 -2.90 -5.08 12.77
C SER A 176 -1.52 -5.37 12.17
N ILE A 177 -0.47 -4.65 12.58
CA ILE A 177 0.92 -4.93 12.18
C ILE A 177 1.42 -6.22 12.86
N ASP A 178 1.12 -6.39 14.15
CA ASP A 178 1.54 -7.58 14.90
C ASP A 178 0.86 -8.87 14.42
N GLU A 179 -0.37 -8.77 13.92
CA GLU A 179 -1.12 -9.90 13.38
C GLU A 179 -0.84 -10.14 11.89
N PHE A 180 -0.19 -9.19 11.20
CA PHE A 180 0.07 -9.31 9.77
C PHE A 180 1.14 -10.36 9.45
N TYR A 181 1.13 -10.84 8.22
CA TYR A 181 2.05 -11.83 7.69
C TYR A 181 3.51 -11.35 7.71
N THR A 182 4.43 -12.30 7.89
CA THR A 182 5.85 -12.06 7.64
C THR A 182 6.09 -11.89 6.14
N GLN A 183 7.27 -11.36 5.78
CA GLN A 183 7.65 -11.17 4.39
C GLN A 183 7.55 -12.47 3.57
N ASN A 184 8.06 -13.57 4.12
CA ASN A 184 8.04 -14.88 3.45
C ASN A 184 6.63 -15.46 3.32
N GLN A 185 5.79 -15.32 4.35
CA GLN A 185 4.40 -15.77 4.29
C GLN A 185 3.60 -15.00 3.22
N LEU A 186 3.84 -13.69 3.05
CA LEU A 186 3.19 -12.94 1.99
C LEU A 186 3.69 -13.37 0.60
N ILE A 187 4.97 -13.69 0.43
CA ILE A 187 5.50 -14.31 -0.80
C ILE A 187 4.80 -15.63 -1.11
N GLU A 188 4.62 -16.51 -0.12
CA GLU A 188 3.90 -17.77 -0.29
C GLU A 188 2.45 -17.55 -0.73
N LEU A 189 1.75 -16.61 -0.09
CA LEU A 189 0.39 -16.25 -0.48
C LEU A 189 0.33 -15.72 -1.93
N MET A 190 1.28 -14.87 -2.33
CA MET A 190 1.37 -14.38 -3.71
C MET A 190 1.56 -15.54 -4.70
N ASN A 191 2.50 -16.45 -4.43
CA ASN A 191 2.78 -17.60 -5.27
C ASN A 191 1.56 -18.53 -5.36
N ASN A 192 0.87 -18.79 -4.26
CA ASN A 192 -0.34 -19.61 -4.20
C ASN A 192 -1.52 -18.99 -4.98
N ASN A 193 -1.48 -17.68 -5.22
CA ASN A 193 -2.46 -16.95 -6.03
C ASN A 193 -1.98 -16.68 -7.47
N GLY A 194 -0.94 -17.38 -7.94
CA GLY A 194 -0.51 -17.42 -9.34
C GLY A 194 0.64 -16.48 -9.69
N PHE A 195 1.09 -15.61 -8.77
CA PHE A 195 2.23 -14.74 -9.04
C PHE A 195 3.53 -15.54 -9.10
N SER A 196 4.40 -15.13 -10.01
CA SER A 196 5.72 -15.72 -10.22
C SER A 196 6.82 -14.70 -9.94
N ASN A 197 8.07 -15.17 -9.76
CA ASN A 197 9.21 -14.30 -9.44
C ASN A 197 8.95 -13.38 -8.25
N SER A 198 8.17 -13.87 -7.29
CA SER A 198 7.80 -13.11 -6.10
C SER A 198 9.02 -12.90 -5.21
N LYS A 199 9.25 -11.66 -4.79
CA LYS A 199 10.35 -11.28 -3.91
C LYS A 199 10.00 -10.03 -3.11
N TYR A 200 10.76 -9.80 -2.04
CA TYR A 200 10.59 -8.59 -1.23
C TYR A 200 11.91 -7.85 -1.02
N ARG A 201 11.80 -6.61 -0.60
CA ARG A 201 12.89 -5.76 -0.13
C ARG A 201 12.50 -5.12 1.19
N ASN A 202 13.30 -5.34 2.23
CA ASN A 202 13.12 -4.68 3.51
C ASN A 202 13.50 -3.20 3.43
N LEU A 203 12.73 -2.37 4.09
CA LEU A 203 12.97 -0.96 4.30
C LEU A 203 13.19 -0.73 5.79
N SER A 204 14.18 0.10 6.14
CA SER A 204 14.53 0.41 7.54
C SER A 204 14.58 -0.86 8.42
N ASN A 205 15.41 -1.83 8.01
CA ASN A 205 15.61 -3.11 8.70
C ASN A 205 14.33 -3.95 8.92
N GLY A 206 13.36 -3.85 8.02
CA GLY A 206 12.14 -4.64 8.07
C GLY A 206 10.95 -3.98 8.77
N ILE A 207 11.05 -2.72 9.21
CA ILE A 207 9.88 -1.97 9.73
C ILE A 207 8.80 -1.91 8.66
N SER A 208 9.20 -1.76 7.40
CA SER A 208 8.33 -1.90 6.25
C SER A 208 9.00 -2.77 5.19
N ALA A 209 8.22 -3.37 4.30
CA ALA A 209 8.74 -4.15 3.19
C ALA A 209 7.96 -3.86 1.91
N ILE A 210 8.66 -3.91 0.79
CA ILE A 210 8.05 -3.89 -0.54
C ILE A 210 8.05 -5.31 -1.07
N HIS A 211 6.88 -5.83 -1.46
CA HIS A 211 6.72 -7.11 -2.15
C HIS A 211 6.43 -6.88 -3.62
N SER A 212 6.92 -7.75 -4.46
CA SER A 212 6.73 -7.70 -5.91
C SER A 212 6.55 -9.09 -6.47
N GLY A 213 5.58 -9.29 -7.36
CA GLY A 213 5.35 -10.52 -8.11
C GLY A 213 4.82 -10.21 -9.51
N TRP A 214 4.94 -11.16 -10.43
CA TRP A 214 4.58 -11.00 -11.82
C TRP A 214 3.49 -12.00 -12.21
N LYS A 215 2.56 -11.55 -13.05
CA LYS A 215 1.66 -12.45 -13.77
C LYS A 215 2.37 -12.92 -15.04
N ILE A 216 2.69 -14.20 -15.08
CA ILE A 216 3.36 -14.82 -16.24
C ILE A 216 2.38 -15.78 -16.92
#